data_01801f3dd28652ff2605beeefbd67fea
#
_entry.id   01801f3dd28652ff2605beeefbd67fea
#
_cell.length_a   1.000
_cell.length_b   1.000
_cell.length_c   1.000
_cell.angle_alpha   90.00
_cell.angle_beta   90.00
_cell.angle_gamma   90.00
#
_symmetry.space_group_name_H-M   'P 1'
#
loop_
_entity.id
_entity.type
_entity.pdbx_description
1 polymer ?
#
loop_
_entity_poly.entity_id
_entity_poly.type
_entity_poly.pdbx_seq_one_letter_code
_entity_poly.pdbx_strand_id
1 'polypeptide(L)'
;MKKILALVLAMLMVLSLAACGGNSSSGEETPNTPEATKSAELQSQEFEIVEAEKYKEHINIALASQITTLDPGLVSNVQHYYLFNMVYNTLLHYDNNTKEISCELAKSFEWADETYTKIHIVLPENVTFHNGEPLTAADVAFSLDRTTSSLVSNTYDHCDIIDDYTLDICLNQPNVDFLYVLTHNSSAIVNKKAVEADPDLGGVFGTGPWAMDMARYVAGDTIELVRNDNYWGELPKTKTITLRLISNASARLIALQNGEVDLMTSVAPTELESALADKNITVYDFNTAQMYYFAFNNTNGPAADDLKLRQAIAYAINKDVLYAATGDTGATAANTFWGWHMKYYHDKFDLDLSYNPDKAKELVKELGNNTTLHLMVNTGSSDYNIMAQVIQEQCRQVGIEIIIDEVDSAGATANSKYKSATHESMLYSINMNDWDSDMARLLSVNSNTNKAVLNNDRVTELLSLGCSTTDEAKRAEYYEELQTLIHDNCFYIPLYYTTDTVAYANDVSGMNISYSRNHDYSYICMPEK
;
A
#
# COMPACT_ATOMS: atom_id res chain seq x y z
N MET A 1 -19.60 -19.19 -15.65
CA MET A 1 -19.23 -17.92 -16.30
C MET A 1 -20.39 -17.28 -17.08
N LYS A 2 -20.96 -17.87 -18.14
CA LYS A 2 -22.10 -17.26 -18.89
C LYS A 2 -23.35 -16.92 -18.05
N LYS A 3 -23.62 -17.62 -16.95
CA LYS A 3 -24.77 -17.37 -16.07
C LYS A 3 -24.54 -16.22 -15.07
N ILE A 4 -23.31 -15.94 -14.67
CA ILE A 4 -22.95 -14.83 -13.78
C ILE A 4 -22.95 -13.52 -14.56
N LEU A 5 -22.46 -13.53 -15.80
CA LEU A 5 -22.50 -12.37 -16.69
C LEU A 5 -23.95 -11.96 -17.02
N ALA A 6 -24.85 -12.93 -17.18
CA ALA A 6 -26.27 -12.67 -17.39
C ALA A 6 -26.98 -12.07 -16.16
N LEU A 7 -26.52 -12.36 -14.94
CA LEU A 7 -27.07 -11.79 -13.72
C LEU A 7 -26.60 -10.34 -13.52
N VAL A 8 -25.36 -10.03 -13.81
CA VAL A 8 -24.83 -8.66 -13.76
C VAL A 8 -25.48 -7.76 -14.82
N LEU A 9 -25.70 -8.26 -16.04
CA LEU A 9 -26.45 -7.53 -17.06
C LEU A 9 -27.94 -7.34 -16.69
N ALA A 10 -28.55 -8.30 -16.02
CA ALA A 10 -29.95 -8.20 -15.56
C ALA A 10 -30.11 -7.18 -14.41
N MET A 11 -29.14 -7.05 -13.50
CA MET A 11 -29.12 -6.00 -12.48
C MET A 11 -28.94 -4.59 -13.07
N LEU A 12 -28.12 -4.44 -14.08
CA LEU A 12 -27.93 -3.15 -14.77
C LEU A 12 -29.20 -2.67 -15.51
N MET A 13 -30.06 -3.57 -15.99
CA MET A 13 -31.36 -3.21 -16.61
C MET A 13 -32.44 -2.82 -15.58
N VAL A 14 -32.35 -3.29 -14.33
CA VAL A 14 -33.32 -2.96 -13.28
C VAL A 14 -33.06 -1.56 -12.70
N LEU A 15 -31.80 -1.12 -12.64
CA LEU A 15 -31.42 0.21 -12.14
C LEU A 15 -31.82 1.36 -13.09
N SER A 16 -31.99 1.10 -14.38
CA SER A 16 -32.42 2.12 -15.36
C SER A 16 -33.92 2.40 -15.40
N LEU A 17 -34.75 1.62 -14.70
CA LEU A 17 -36.22 1.77 -14.66
C LEU A 17 -36.75 2.44 -13.38
N ALA A 18 -35.92 2.75 -12.40
CA ALA A 18 -36.32 3.33 -11.11
C ALA A 18 -36.32 4.86 -11.03
N ALA A 19 -36.03 5.56 -12.13
CA ALA A 19 -35.85 7.02 -12.14
C ALA A 19 -37.08 7.82 -12.60
N CYS A 20 -38.30 7.32 -12.46
CA CYS A 20 -39.49 8.15 -12.64
C CYS A 20 -40.68 7.63 -11.81
N GLY A 21 -41.05 8.34 -10.73
CA GLY A 21 -42.35 8.15 -10.09
C GLY A 21 -42.41 8.56 -8.62
N GLY A 22 -42.94 9.73 -8.37
CA GLY A 22 -43.39 10.45 -7.23
C GLY A 22 -43.81 9.79 -5.92
N ASN A 23 -43.49 10.49 -4.92
CA ASN A 23 -43.98 10.74 -3.56
C ASN A 23 -45.25 9.99 -3.11
N SER A 24 -45.13 9.15 -2.06
CA SER A 24 -46.11 9.07 -0.96
C SER A 24 -45.53 8.30 0.23
N SER A 25 -45.67 8.89 1.40
CA SER A 25 -45.26 8.43 2.73
C SER A 25 -46.03 7.20 3.21
N SER A 26 -45.33 6.15 3.66
CA SER A 26 -45.79 5.28 4.75
C SER A 26 -44.55 4.60 5.34
N GLY A 27 -44.35 4.76 6.67
CA GLY A 27 -43.22 4.19 7.38
C GLY A 27 -43.35 2.68 7.51
N GLU A 28 -42.29 2.00 7.11
CA GLU A 28 -41.98 0.65 7.57
C GLU A 28 -40.52 0.74 8.08
N GLU A 29 -40.37 0.40 9.36
CA GLU A 29 -39.06 0.23 9.99
C GLU A 29 -38.36 -0.95 9.31
N THR A 30 -37.34 -0.64 8.48
CA THR A 30 -36.38 -1.65 8.04
C THR A 30 -35.52 -2.05 9.24
N PRO A 31 -35.20 -3.34 9.42
CA PRO A 31 -34.27 -3.77 10.48
C PRO A 31 -32.93 -3.07 10.25
N ASN A 32 -32.41 -2.35 11.28
CA ASN A 32 -31.07 -1.80 11.29
C ASN A 32 -30.06 -2.94 11.12
N THR A 33 -29.52 -3.12 9.94
CA THR A 33 -28.32 -3.93 9.72
C THR A 33 -27.18 -3.17 10.41
N PRO A 34 -26.38 -3.78 11.28
CA PRO A 34 -25.22 -3.13 11.86
C PRO A 34 -24.27 -2.69 10.70
N GLU A 35 -24.03 -1.40 10.57
CA GLU A 35 -23.01 -0.90 9.65
C GLU A 35 -21.64 -1.08 10.28
N ALA A 36 -20.64 -1.45 9.47
CA ALA A 36 -19.24 -1.39 9.87
C ALA A 36 -18.90 0.04 10.33
N THR A 37 -18.13 0.18 11.38
CA THR A 37 -17.65 1.49 11.81
C THR A 37 -16.70 2.02 10.74
N LYS A 38 -17.18 2.92 9.88
CA LYS A 38 -16.36 3.59 8.89
C LYS A 38 -15.61 4.73 9.57
N SER A 39 -14.31 4.80 9.34
CA SER A 39 -13.54 5.98 9.65
C SER A 39 -14.09 7.15 8.83
N ALA A 40 -14.67 8.16 9.48
CA ALA A 40 -15.19 9.36 8.82
C ALA A 40 -14.07 10.27 8.30
N GLU A 41 -12.83 10.04 8.75
CA GLU A 41 -11.62 10.74 8.34
C GLU A 41 -10.64 9.72 7.78
N LEU A 42 -9.98 10.07 6.68
CA LEU A 42 -8.98 9.25 5.98
C LEU A 42 -7.65 9.26 6.76
N GLN A 43 -7.66 8.79 8.02
CA GLN A 43 -6.52 8.76 8.92
C GLN A 43 -6.24 7.34 9.40
N SER A 44 -5.01 7.08 9.81
CA SER A 44 -4.69 5.87 10.57
C SER A 44 -5.44 5.92 11.90
N GLN A 45 -5.98 4.77 12.33
CA GLN A 45 -6.71 4.66 13.58
C GLN A 45 -5.85 3.95 14.62
N GLU A 46 -5.50 4.68 15.66
CA GLU A 46 -4.91 4.12 16.87
C GLU A 46 -6.02 3.65 17.80
N PHE A 47 -5.92 2.42 18.26
CA PHE A 47 -6.81 1.83 19.25
C PHE A 47 -6.08 1.81 20.59
N GLU A 48 -6.32 2.81 21.40
CA GLU A 48 -5.71 2.96 22.72
C GLU A 48 -5.89 1.70 23.58
N ILE A 49 -4.90 1.39 24.41
CA ILE A 49 -4.94 0.26 25.31
C ILE A 49 -6.10 0.44 26.32
N VAL A 50 -7.00 -0.52 26.36
CA VAL A 50 -8.04 -0.59 27.40
C VAL A 50 -7.40 -1.02 28.70
N GLU A 51 -7.36 -0.13 29.70
CA GLU A 51 -6.72 -0.39 31.00
C GLU A 51 -7.45 -1.51 31.77
N ALA A 52 -6.67 -2.47 32.25
CA ALA A 52 -7.14 -3.62 33.02
C ALA A 52 -6.13 -4.03 34.09
N GLU A 53 -6.60 -4.74 35.14
CA GLU A 53 -5.71 -5.30 36.16
C GLU A 53 -4.80 -6.42 35.61
N LYS A 54 -5.33 -7.17 34.62
CA LYS A 54 -4.61 -8.26 33.95
C LYS A 54 -4.96 -8.30 32.46
N TYR A 55 -4.01 -8.76 31.69
CA TYR A 55 -4.15 -8.96 30.24
C TYR A 55 -3.92 -10.42 29.87
N LYS A 56 -4.56 -10.86 28.81
CA LYS A 56 -4.35 -12.16 28.18
C LYS A 56 -2.87 -12.31 27.83
N GLU A 57 -2.24 -13.40 28.29
CA GLU A 57 -0.81 -13.61 28.09
C GLU A 57 -0.44 -13.94 26.64
N HIS A 58 -1.40 -14.46 25.89
CA HIS A 58 -1.22 -14.91 24.51
C HIS A 58 -2.30 -14.37 23.58
N ILE A 59 -1.91 -13.78 22.45
CA ILE A 59 -2.79 -13.29 21.39
C ILE A 59 -2.53 -14.06 20.09
N ASN A 60 -3.61 -14.47 19.41
CA ASN A 60 -3.57 -15.12 18.12
C ASN A 60 -4.05 -14.18 17.02
N ILE A 61 -3.24 -13.97 15.98
CA ILE A 61 -3.56 -13.13 14.81
C ILE A 61 -3.62 -14.02 13.58
N ALA A 62 -4.78 -14.04 12.90
CA ALA A 62 -4.94 -14.75 11.63
C ALA A 62 -4.58 -13.86 10.45
N LEU A 63 -3.58 -14.28 9.67
CA LEU A 63 -3.14 -13.60 8.46
C LEU A 63 -3.83 -14.17 7.23
N ALA A 64 -4.23 -13.28 6.30
CA ALA A 64 -4.85 -13.66 5.03
C ALA A 64 -3.85 -14.20 4.01
N SER A 65 -2.60 -13.75 4.07
CA SER A 65 -1.53 -14.12 3.13
C SER A 65 -0.24 -14.48 3.86
N GLN A 66 0.57 -15.29 3.20
CA GLN A 66 1.82 -15.79 3.75
C GLN A 66 2.88 -14.68 3.88
N ILE A 67 3.63 -14.73 4.99
CA ILE A 67 4.91 -14.04 5.14
C ILE A 67 5.98 -14.93 4.50
N THR A 68 6.53 -14.47 3.37
CA THR A 68 7.45 -15.27 2.54
C THR A 68 8.92 -15.07 2.87
N THR A 69 9.25 -14.04 3.63
CA THR A 69 10.58 -13.76 4.16
C THR A 69 10.51 -13.25 5.59
N LEU A 70 11.50 -13.63 6.39
CA LEU A 70 11.69 -13.11 7.75
C LEU A 70 12.72 -11.96 7.79
N ASP A 71 13.30 -11.62 6.65
CA ASP A 71 14.34 -10.62 6.49
C ASP A 71 13.78 -9.31 5.94
N PRO A 72 13.85 -8.19 6.70
CA PRO A 72 13.29 -6.90 6.27
C PRO A 72 13.99 -6.30 5.04
N GLY A 73 15.25 -6.65 4.78
CA GLY A 73 15.96 -6.23 3.56
C GLY A 73 15.42 -6.86 2.26
N LEU A 74 14.55 -7.88 2.37
CA LEU A 74 13.95 -8.61 1.25
C LEU A 74 12.42 -8.42 1.17
N VAL A 75 11.88 -7.37 1.76
CA VAL A 75 10.44 -7.14 1.83
C VAL A 75 9.79 -7.08 0.44
N SER A 76 8.65 -7.77 0.27
CA SER A 76 7.96 -7.88 -1.02
C SER A 76 6.46 -7.58 -1.01
N ASN A 77 5.81 -7.57 0.16
CA ASN A 77 4.38 -7.28 0.29
C ASN A 77 4.02 -6.73 1.68
N VAL A 78 2.82 -6.17 1.82
CA VAL A 78 2.36 -5.49 3.04
C VAL A 78 2.20 -6.42 4.26
N GLN A 79 1.97 -7.73 4.06
CA GLN A 79 1.83 -8.67 5.17
C GLN A 79 3.12 -8.85 5.97
N HIS A 80 4.28 -8.59 5.35
CA HIS A 80 5.55 -8.59 6.07
C HIS A 80 5.62 -7.48 7.12
N TYR A 81 4.99 -6.33 6.86
CA TYR A 81 5.00 -5.19 7.80
C TYR A 81 4.39 -5.56 9.14
N TYR A 82 3.36 -6.41 9.19
CA TYR A 82 2.73 -6.86 10.44
C TYR A 82 3.72 -7.58 11.38
N LEU A 83 4.66 -8.35 10.82
CA LEU A 83 5.75 -8.96 11.55
C LEU A 83 6.87 -7.95 11.84
N PHE A 84 7.25 -7.17 10.82
CA PHE A 84 8.45 -6.35 10.89
C PHE A 84 8.32 -5.18 11.86
N ASN A 85 7.14 -4.57 11.98
CA ASN A 85 6.87 -3.55 13.00
C ASN A 85 7.05 -4.08 14.43
N MET A 86 6.80 -5.37 14.66
CA MET A 86 6.94 -5.97 15.98
C MET A 86 8.38 -6.38 16.31
N VAL A 87 9.13 -6.84 15.30
CA VAL A 87 10.44 -7.48 15.50
C VAL A 87 11.60 -6.50 15.31
N TYR A 88 11.44 -5.52 14.43
CA TYR A 88 12.51 -4.59 14.08
C TYR A 88 12.12 -3.16 14.41
N ASN A 89 13.15 -2.32 14.55
CA ASN A 89 12.99 -0.87 14.54
C ASN A 89 13.74 -0.28 13.34
N THR A 90 13.32 0.90 12.95
CA THR A 90 13.98 1.77 11.98
C THR A 90 14.74 2.89 12.68
N LEU A 91 15.55 3.67 11.96
CA LEU A 91 16.25 4.79 12.58
C LEU A 91 15.30 5.88 13.06
N LEU A 92 14.26 6.14 12.27
CA LEU A 92 13.28 7.20 12.50
C LEU A 92 11.87 6.60 12.51
N HIS A 93 10.95 7.28 13.18
CA HIS A 93 9.53 6.96 13.23
C HIS A 93 8.72 8.04 12.53
N TYR A 94 7.69 7.65 11.78
CA TYR A 94 6.73 8.55 11.16
C TYR A 94 5.36 8.37 11.79
N ASP A 95 4.83 9.45 12.36
CA ASP A 95 3.47 9.47 12.89
C ASP A 95 2.48 9.80 11.76
N ASN A 96 1.65 8.82 11.39
CA ASN A 96 0.66 8.95 10.32
C ASN A 96 -0.41 10.02 10.60
N ASN A 97 -0.64 10.39 11.86
CA ASN A 97 -1.67 11.35 12.25
C ASN A 97 -1.12 12.78 12.28
N THR A 98 0.04 12.99 12.94
CA THR A 98 0.68 14.31 13.00
C THR A 98 1.50 14.64 11.76
N LYS A 99 1.87 13.64 10.94
CA LYS A 99 2.74 13.75 9.77
C LYS A 99 4.17 14.17 10.12
N GLU A 100 4.60 13.92 11.34
CA GLU A 100 5.92 14.30 11.84
C GLU A 100 6.88 13.10 11.85
N ILE A 101 8.16 13.37 11.59
CA ILE A 101 9.26 12.42 11.74
C ILE A 101 9.96 12.68 13.07
N SER A 102 10.15 11.63 13.85
CA SER A 102 10.85 11.64 15.14
C SER A 102 11.94 10.57 15.17
N CYS A 103 12.77 10.60 16.19
CA CYS A 103 13.75 9.55 16.45
C CYS A 103 13.06 8.25 16.89
N GLU A 104 13.54 7.09 16.40
CA GLU A 104 13.23 5.77 16.93
C GLU A 104 14.51 5.12 17.46
N LEU A 105 15.31 4.42 16.64
CA LEU A 105 16.64 3.95 17.06
C LEU A 105 17.67 5.08 17.12
N ALA A 106 17.54 6.11 16.28
CA ALA A 106 18.43 7.25 16.35
C ALA A 106 18.20 8.05 17.64
N LYS A 107 19.26 8.49 18.29
CA LYS A 107 19.21 9.47 19.39
C LYS A 107 19.03 10.89 18.86
N SER A 108 19.62 11.18 17.69
CA SER A 108 19.42 12.42 16.95
C SER A 108 19.73 12.22 15.47
N PHE A 109 19.15 13.08 14.64
CA PHE A 109 19.43 13.17 13.21
C PHE A 109 19.37 14.63 12.76
N GLU A 110 20.19 14.96 11.76
CA GLU A 110 20.16 16.27 11.10
C GLU A 110 20.76 16.20 9.70
N TRP A 111 20.34 17.08 8.81
CA TRP A 111 21.04 17.28 7.54
C TRP A 111 22.40 17.93 7.82
N ALA A 112 23.47 17.32 7.30
CA ALA A 112 24.83 17.82 7.52
C ALA A 112 25.07 19.18 6.82
N ASP A 113 24.33 19.45 5.75
CA ASP A 113 24.38 20.68 4.99
C ASP A 113 23.10 20.93 4.16
N GLU A 114 23.03 22.05 3.45
CA GLU A 114 21.89 22.45 2.60
C GLU A 114 21.87 21.73 1.23
N THR A 115 22.75 20.76 0.97
CA THR A 115 22.72 19.97 -0.27
C THR A 115 21.74 18.82 -0.20
N TYR A 116 21.28 18.45 1.00
CA TYR A 116 20.38 17.32 1.26
C TYR A 116 20.88 15.99 0.69
N THR A 117 22.20 15.80 0.72
CA THR A 117 22.88 14.57 0.27
C THR A 117 23.56 13.82 1.41
N LYS A 118 23.54 14.36 2.64
CA LYS A 118 24.21 13.75 3.79
C LYS A 118 23.39 13.97 5.06
N ILE A 119 23.05 12.89 5.76
CA ILE A 119 22.31 12.89 7.03
C ILE A 119 23.24 12.42 8.13
N HIS A 120 23.46 13.25 9.14
CA HIS A 120 24.21 12.90 10.34
C HIS A 120 23.32 12.18 11.34
N ILE A 121 23.73 10.99 11.80
CA ILE A 121 22.99 10.12 12.73
C ILE A 121 23.84 9.83 13.96
N VAL A 122 23.25 9.99 15.15
CA VAL A 122 23.82 9.54 16.43
C VAL A 122 22.93 8.44 16.98
N LEU A 123 23.51 7.31 17.38
CA LEU A 123 22.83 6.16 17.97
C LEU A 123 22.93 6.19 19.52
N PRO A 124 21.99 5.57 20.24
CA PRO A 124 22.11 5.35 21.68
C PRO A 124 23.04 4.16 21.99
N GLU A 125 23.73 4.19 23.12
CA GLU A 125 24.69 3.15 23.53
C GLU A 125 24.04 1.94 24.26
N ASN A 126 22.75 2.01 24.56
CA ASN A 126 22.05 1.04 25.42
C ASN A 126 21.05 0.13 24.68
N VAL A 127 21.05 0.13 23.34
CA VAL A 127 20.18 -0.75 22.55
C VAL A 127 20.91 -2.04 22.20
N THR A 128 20.23 -3.17 22.37
CA THR A 128 20.74 -4.50 21.96
C THR A 128 19.76 -5.19 21.05
N PHE A 129 20.29 -6.03 20.17
CA PHE A 129 19.49 -6.97 19.37
C PHE A 129 18.96 -8.12 20.24
N HIS A 130 18.00 -8.89 19.73
CA HIS A 130 17.40 -10.03 20.42
C HIS A 130 18.42 -11.12 20.82
N ASN A 131 19.56 -11.21 20.13
CA ASN A 131 20.67 -12.10 20.48
C ASN A 131 21.64 -11.53 21.55
N GLY A 132 21.37 -10.33 22.06
CA GLY A 132 22.16 -9.66 23.08
C GLY A 132 23.37 -8.88 22.58
N GLU A 133 23.65 -8.86 21.26
CA GLU A 133 24.70 -8.04 20.66
C GLU A 133 24.29 -6.56 20.70
N PRO A 134 25.22 -5.61 20.94
CA PRO A 134 24.90 -4.18 20.92
C PRO A 134 24.63 -3.68 19.49
N LEU A 135 23.73 -2.69 19.37
CA LEU A 135 23.53 -1.94 18.13
C LEU A 135 24.71 -1.01 17.89
N THR A 136 25.25 -1.00 16.66
CA THR A 136 26.34 -0.12 16.25
C THR A 136 26.09 0.53 14.89
N ALA A 137 26.86 1.56 14.55
CA ALA A 137 26.85 2.21 13.24
C ALA A 137 27.15 1.22 12.10
N ALA A 138 27.93 0.16 12.37
CA ALA A 138 28.23 -0.88 11.40
C ALA A 138 26.99 -1.74 11.05
N ASP A 139 26.04 -1.93 11.97
CA ASP A 139 24.79 -2.63 11.72
C ASP A 139 23.86 -1.79 10.85
N VAL A 140 23.84 -0.46 11.08
CA VAL A 140 23.08 0.50 10.25
C VAL A 140 23.59 0.50 8.81
N ALA A 141 24.89 0.71 8.62
CA ALA A 141 25.51 0.70 7.30
C ALA A 141 25.23 -0.62 6.57
N PHE A 142 25.45 -1.75 7.23
CA PHE A 142 25.21 -3.08 6.68
C PHE A 142 23.73 -3.27 6.27
N SER A 143 22.78 -2.81 7.08
CA SER A 143 21.35 -2.97 6.80
C SER A 143 20.90 -2.17 5.58
N LEU A 144 21.41 -0.94 5.42
CA LEU A 144 21.12 -0.09 4.26
C LEU A 144 21.83 -0.59 2.99
N ASP A 145 23.08 -1.08 3.09
CA ASP A 145 23.86 -1.60 1.95
C ASP A 145 23.23 -2.85 1.31
N ARG A 146 22.58 -3.69 2.11
CA ARG A 146 22.07 -4.99 1.66
C ARG A 146 20.61 -5.00 1.20
N THR A 147 19.85 -3.94 1.50
CA THR A 147 18.43 -3.93 1.14
C THR A 147 18.21 -3.94 -0.37
N THR A 148 17.27 -4.76 -0.82
CA THR A 148 16.88 -4.84 -2.23
C THR A 148 15.77 -3.85 -2.60
N SER A 149 15.30 -3.07 -1.63
CA SER A 149 14.24 -2.09 -1.82
C SER A 149 14.69 -0.92 -2.69
N SER A 150 13.93 -0.63 -3.73
CA SER A 150 14.17 0.56 -4.57
C SER A 150 13.92 1.88 -3.84
N LEU A 151 13.19 1.87 -2.73
CA LEU A 151 13.01 3.04 -1.87
C LEU A 151 14.36 3.52 -1.32
N VAL A 152 15.21 2.59 -0.91
CA VAL A 152 16.57 2.89 -0.40
C VAL A 152 17.54 3.00 -1.57
N SER A 153 17.68 1.94 -2.40
CA SER A 153 18.76 1.79 -3.38
C SER A 153 18.74 2.82 -4.51
N ASN A 154 17.64 3.51 -4.77
CA ASN A 154 17.59 4.55 -5.80
C ASN A 154 18.37 5.83 -5.41
N THR A 155 18.47 6.12 -4.12
CA THR A 155 19.02 7.39 -3.62
C THR A 155 20.17 7.20 -2.63
N TYR A 156 20.17 6.13 -1.87
CA TYR A 156 21.27 5.77 -0.96
C TYR A 156 22.55 5.43 -1.74
N ASP A 157 23.69 5.90 -1.24
CA ASP A 157 25.02 5.60 -1.81
C ASP A 157 25.85 4.74 -0.84
N HIS A 158 26.16 5.28 0.34
CA HIS A 158 26.95 4.58 1.37
C HIS A 158 26.78 5.25 2.75
N CYS A 159 27.36 4.64 3.78
CA CYS A 159 27.54 5.25 5.08
C CYS A 159 29.01 5.54 5.40
N ASP A 160 29.31 6.76 5.86
CA ASP A 160 30.59 7.11 6.49
C ASP A 160 30.49 6.82 7.99
N ILE A 161 31.11 5.75 8.48
CA ILE A 161 31.14 5.42 9.92
C ILE A 161 32.20 6.29 10.60
N ILE A 162 31.78 7.12 11.57
CA ILE A 162 32.67 8.03 12.33
C ILE A 162 33.20 7.31 13.58
N ASP A 163 32.32 6.64 14.32
CA ASP A 163 32.63 5.76 15.46
C ASP A 163 31.52 4.72 15.62
N ASP A 164 31.54 3.93 16.72
CA ASP A 164 30.58 2.84 16.95
C ASP A 164 29.11 3.33 17.04
N TYR A 165 28.88 4.60 17.33
CA TYR A 165 27.53 5.16 17.56
C TYR A 165 27.26 6.42 16.73
N THR A 166 28.14 6.76 15.78
CA THR A 166 28.00 7.97 14.97
C THR A 166 28.32 7.64 13.52
N LEU A 167 27.44 8.03 12.59
CA LEU A 167 27.62 7.83 11.16
C LEU A 167 26.95 8.93 10.35
N ASP A 168 27.43 9.11 9.13
CA ASP A 168 26.75 9.90 8.10
C ASP A 168 26.17 8.97 7.04
N ILE A 169 24.89 9.10 6.72
CA ILE A 169 24.24 8.44 5.59
C ILE A 169 24.39 9.34 4.37
N CYS A 170 25.09 8.85 3.33
CA CYS A 170 25.38 9.59 2.11
C CYS A 170 24.43 9.18 0.98
N LEU A 171 23.91 10.17 0.25
CA LEU A 171 22.98 9.99 -0.86
C LEU A 171 23.68 10.36 -2.18
N ASN A 172 23.34 9.66 -3.26
CA ASN A 172 23.88 9.90 -4.60
C ASN A 172 23.28 11.14 -5.29
N GLN A 173 22.18 11.69 -4.75
CA GLN A 173 21.49 12.89 -5.21
C GLN A 173 20.69 13.51 -4.07
N PRO A 174 20.36 14.83 -4.13
CA PRO A 174 19.51 15.46 -3.12
C PRO A 174 18.19 14.75 -2.98
N ASN A 175 17.80 14.44 -1.73
CA ASN A 175 16.48 13.90 -1.43
C ASN A 175 16.03 14.23 0.00
N VAL A 176 15.34 15.35 0.16
CA VAL A 176 14.81 15.81 1.46
C VAL A 176 13.85 14.79 2.09
N ASP A 177 13.17 13.98 1.28
CA ASP A 177 12.23 12.96 1.74
C ASP A 177 12.92 11.63 2.10
N PHE A 178 14.26 11.54 2.02
CA PHE A 178 14.96 10.32 2.44
C PHE A 178 14.79 10.04 3.94
N LEU A 179 14.47 11.06 4.74
CA LEU A 179 14.09 10.89 6.14
C LEU A 179 12.85 9.98 6.29
N TYR A 180 11.86 10.07 5.40
CA TYR A 180 10.72 9.15 5.38
C TYR A 180 11.13 7.72 4.99
N VAL A 181 12.10 7.57 4.09
CA VAL A 181 12.64 6.24 3.73
C VAL A 181 13.26 5.57 4.95
N LEU A 182 13.90 6.33 5.85
CA LEU A 182 14.48 5.84 7.10
C LEU A 182 13.42 5.46 8.17
N THR A 183 12.14 5.72 7.92
CA THR A 183 11.02 5.23 8.77
C THR A 183 10.35 3.97 8.19
N HIS A 184 10.72 3.57 6.98
CA HIS A 184 10.07 2.46 6.30
C HIS A 184 10.73 1.12 6.64
N ASN A 185 9.96 0.05 6.76
CA ASN A 185 10.44 -1.30 7.11
C ASN A 185 11.57 -1.84 6.24
N SER A 186 11.71 -1.36 4.99
CA SER A 186 12.85 -1.72 4.15
C SER A 186 14.19 -1.13 4.61
N SER A 187 14.15 -0.20 5.57
CA SER A 187 15.32 0.41 6.24
C SER A 187 15.48 -0.10 7.68
N ALA A 188 14.76 -1.16 8.05
CA ALA A 188 14.86 -1.76 9.38
C ALA A 188 16.26 -2.32 9.62
N ILE A 189 16.74 -2.19 10.87
CA ILE A 189 18.10 -2.52 11.22
C ILE A 189 18.19 -3.96 11.73
N VAL A 190 19.13 -4.74 11.17
CA VAL A 190 19.42 -6.13 11.53
C VAL A 190 20.85 -6.28 12.07
N ASN A 191 21.08 -7.33 12.86
CA ASN A 191 22.43 -7.59 13.39
C ASN A 191 23.36 -8.11 12.31
N LYS A 192 24.39 -7.33 11.95
CA LYS A 192 25.38 -7.65 10.93
C LYS A 192 26.07 -8.99 11.16
N LYS A 193 26.58 -9.21 12.38
CA LYS A 193 27.31 -10.46 12.72
C LYS A 193 26.44 -11.69 12.58
N ALA A 194 25.16 -11.59 12.94
CA ALA A 194 24.24 -12.72 12.84
C ALA A 194 23.94 -13.05 11.37
N VAL A 195 23.70 -12.05 10.52
CA VAL A 195 23.47 -12.26 9.08
C VAL A 195 24.73 -12.78 8.38
N GLU A 196 25.93 -12.30 8.73
CA GLU A 196 27.19 -12.80 8.18
C GLU A 196 27.47 -14.26 8.61
N ALA A 197 27.04 -14.66 9.82
CA ALA A 197 27.18 -16.02 10.32
C ALA A 197 26.14 -16.98 9.72
N ASP A 198 24.93 -16.52 9.48
CA ASP A 198 23.82 -17.29 8.89
C ASP A 198 23.02 -16.36 7.96
N PRO A 199 23.34 -16.32 6.66
CA PRO A 199 22.64 -15.46 5.70
C PRO A 199 21.15 -15.77 5.54
N ASP A 200 20.69 -16.96 5.87
CA ASP A 200 19.29 -17.38 5.71
C ASP A 200 18.44 -16.99 6.93
N LEU A 201 18.99 -17.12 8.14
CA LEU A 201 18.25 -16.92 9.39
C LEU A 201 18.84 -15.83 10.29
N GLY A 202 20.03 -15.31 10.02
CA GLY A 202 20.64 -14.25 10.85
C GLY A 202 19.86 -12.95 10.85
N GLY A 203 19.07 -12.71 9.81
CA GLY A 203 18.19 -11.53 9.69
C GLY A 203 17.01 -11.49 10.69
N VAL A 204 16.73 -12.57 11.43
CA VAL A 204 15.62 -12.63 12.40
C VAL A 204 15.90 -11.86 13.71
N PHE A 205 17.14 -11.42 13.94
CA PHE A 205 17.51 -10.68 15.15
C PHE A 205 17.36 -9.18 14.95
N GLY A 206 16.18 -8.64 15.31
CA GLY A 206 15.90 -7.21 15.38
C GLY A 206 16.13 -6.63 16.77
N THR A 207 15.69 -5.38 16.95
CA THR A 207 15.78 -4.61 18.22
C THR A 207 14.40 -4.35 18.81
N GLY A 208 13.33 -4.84 18.19
CA GLY A 208 11.94 -4.54 18.52
C GLY A 208 11.43 -5.18 19.82
N PRO A 209 10.18 -4.89 20.22
CA PRO A 209 9.57 -5.41 21.43
C PRO A 209 9.27 -6.91 21.40
N TRP A 210 9.35 -7.56 20.22
CA TRP A 210 9.07 -8.98 20.02
C TRP A 210 10.22 -9.69 19.34
N ALA A 211 10.64 -10.83 19.90
CA ALA A 211 11.62 -11.73 19.30
C ALA A 211 10.91 -12.95 18.70
N MET A 212 11.38 -13.44 17.55
CA MET A 212 10.87 -14.66 16.93
C MET A 212 11.34 -15.91 17.68
N ASP A 213 10.41 -16.79 18.04
CA ASP A 213 10.74 -18.13 18.59
C ASP A 213 10.97 -19.11 17.42
N MET A 214 12.21 -19.19 16.95
CA MET A 214 12.58 -20.04 15.83
C MET A 214 12.41 -21.54 16.11
N ALA A 215 12.31 -21.96 17.38
CA ALA A 215 12.02 -23.36 17.72
C ALA A 215 10.57 -23.76 17.42
N ARG A 216 9.67 -22.78 17.33
CA ARG A 216 8.25 -22.96 17.01
C ARG A 216 7.86 -22.41 15.65
N TYR A 217 8.79 -21.87 14.89
CA TYR A 217 8.53 -21.37 13.55
C TYR A 217 8.16 -22.50 12.59
N VAL A 218 7.04 -22.35 11.89
CA VAL A 218 6.60 -23.26 10.82
C VAL A 218 6.42 -22.44 9.55
N ALA A 219 7.33 -22.60 8.61
CA ALA A 219 7.32 -21.86 7.36
C ALA A 219 5.98 -22.02 6.60
N GLY A 220 5.34 -20.89 6.28
CA GLY A 220 4.08 -20.87 5.57
C GLY A 220 2.85 -21.22 6.41
N ASP A 221 2.98 -21.36 7.73
CA ASP A 221 1.86 -21.65 8.64
C ASP A 221 1.88 -20.75 9.87
N THR A 222 2.91 -20.82 10.70
CA THR A 222 2.90 -20.19 12.02
C THR A 222 4.22 -19.49 12.33
N ILE A 223 4.14 -18.25 12.86
CA ILE A 223 5.26 -17.51 13.45
C ILE A 223 4.90 -17.20 14.91
N GLU A 224 5.71 -17.72 15.82
CA GLU A 224 5.59 -17.44 17.25
C GLU A 224 6.51 -16.29 17.64
N LEU A 225 5.95 -15.32 18.37
CA LEU A 225 6.67 -14.19 18.93
C LEU A 225 6.63 -14.23 20.45
N VAL A 226 7.78 -13.94 21.05
CA VAL A 226 7.94 -13.83 22.51
C VAL A 226 8.36 -12.40 22.83
N ARG A 227 7.75 -11.81 23.86
CA ARG A 227 8.08 -10.46 24.29
C ARG A 227 9.56 -10.35 24.67
N ASN A 228 10.23 -9.34 24.14
CA ASN A 228 11.60 -9.00 24.51
C ASN A 228 11.60 -8.23 25.84
N ASP A 229 11.75 -8.94 26.95
CA ASP A 229 11.76 -8.31 28.28
C ASP A 229 12.97 -7.35 28.52
N ASN A 230 13.95 -7.36 27.60
CA ASN A 230 15.08 -6.41 27.57
C ASN A 230 14.89 -5.27 26.58
N TYR A 231 13.67 -5.11 26.04
CA TYR A 231 13.38 -4.03 25.10
C TYR A 231 13.69 -2.67 25.72
N TRP A 232 14.29 -1.81 24.93
CA TRP A 232 14.73 -0.47 25.34
C TRP A 232 13.58 0.56 25.46
N GLY A 233 12.41 0.26 24.88
CA GLY A 233 11.20 1.08 24.93
C GLY A 233 10.15 0.55 25.91
N GLU A 234 8.89 0.92 25.72
CA GLU A 234 7.77 0.44 26.56
C GLU A 234 7.50 -1.05 26.28
N LEU A 235 7.28 -1.83 27.35
CA LEU A 235 6.99 -3.25 27.20
C LEU A 235 5.52 -3.51 26.86
N PRO A 236 5.21 -4.35 25.85
CA PRO A 236 3.86 -4.82 25.59
C PRO A 236 3.22 -5.50 26.82
N LYS A 237 1.91 -5.41 26.95
CA LYS A 237 1.16 -6.06 28.06
C LYS A 237 1.08 -7.58 27.88
N THR A 238 0.96 -8.05 26.65
CA THR A 238 0.92 -9.46 26.24
C THR A 238 2.33 -10.08 26.30
N LYS A 239 2.45 -11.40 26.52
CA LYS A 239 3.75 -12.08 26.60
C LYS A 239 4.14 -12.83 25.34
N THR A 240 3.15 -13.34 24.59
CA THR A 240 3.37 -14.10 23.36
C THR A 240 2.32 -13.77 22.30
N ILE A 241 2.72 -13.79 21.04
CA ILE A 241 1.81 -13.63 19.90
C ILE A 241 2.06 -14.76 18.90
N THR A 242 0.98 -15.36 18.41
CA THR A 242 1.03 -16.27 17.26
C THR A 242 0.47 -15.57 16.03
N LEU A 243 1.28 -15.44 14.98
CA LEU A 243 0.83 -15.09 13.64
C LEU A 243 0.55 -16.39 12.87
N ARG A 244 -0.72 -16.65 12.54
CA ARG A 244 -1.15 -17.89 11.89
C ARG A 244 -1.70 -17.61 10.50
N LEU A 245 -1.19 -18.31 9.48
CA LEU A 245 -1.74 -18.23 8.13
C LEU A 245 -3.05 -19.01 8.05
N ILE A 246 -4.13 -18.31 7.75
CA ILE A 246 -5.43 -18.92 7.40
C ILE A 246 -5.91 -18.24 6.10
N SER A 247 -5.46 -18.75 4.97
CA SER A 247 -5.71 -18.12 3.65
C SER A 247 -7.18 -18.17 3.21
N ASN A 248 -7.95 -19.20 3.63
CA ASN A 248 -9.38 -19.28 3.34
C ASN A 248 -10.16 -18.29 4.22
N ALA A 249 -10.89 -17.35 3.61
CA ALA A 249 -11.61 -16.28 4.29
C ALA A 249 -12.66 -16.79 5.28
N SER A 250 -13.49 -17.77 4.86
CA SER A 250 -14.54 -18.33 5.72
C SER A 250 -13.95 -19.08 6.92
N ALA A 251 -12.86 -19.85 6.72
CA ALA A 251 -12.19 -20.53 7.82
C ALA A 251 -11.55 -19.52 8.80
N ARG A 252 -11.03 -18.39 8.29
CA ARG A 252 -10.46 -17.33 9.10
C ARG A 252 -11.52 -16.63 9.96
N LEU A 253 -12.70 -16.33 9.40
CA LEU A 253 -13.83 -15.79 10.16
C LEU A 253 -14.35 -16.77 11.21
N ILE A 254 -14.51 -18.06 10.86
CA ILE A 254 -14.95 -19.10 11.81
C ILE A 254 -13.95 -19.21 12.97
N ALA A 255 -12.66 -19.14 12.73
CA ALA A 255 -11.64 -19.18 13.79
C ALA A 255 -11.79 -17.98 14.76
N LEU A 256 -12.09 -16.78 14.24
CA LEU A 256 -12.36 -15.60 15.07
C LEU A 256 -13.66 -15.76 15.87
N GLN A 257 -14.75 -16.21 15.24
CA GLN A 257 -16.06 -16.45 15.90
C GLN A 257 -15.98 -17.51 17.01
N ASN A 258 -15.10 -18.52 16.85
CA ASN A 258 -14.86 -19.54 17.85
C ASN A 258 -13.87 -19.10 18.94
N GLY A 259 -13.22 -17.94 18.83
CA GLY A 259 -12.18 -17.49 19.74
C GLY A 259 -10.85 -18.25 19.61
N GLU A 260 -10.62 -18.94 18.49
CA GLU A 260 -9.35 -19.60 18.17
C GLU A 260 -8.29 -18.57 17.76
N VAL A 261 -8.73 -17.42 17.22
CA VAL A 261 -7.91 -16.23 16.97
C VAL A 261 -8.59 -14.99 17.55
N ASP A 262 -7.82 -13.97 17.89
CA ASP A 262 -8.30 -12.74 18.53
C ASP A 262 -8.47 -11.60 17.52
N LEU A 263 -7.74 -11.66 16.41
CA LEU A 263 -7.80 -10.73 15.29
C LEU A 263 -7.61 -11.46 13.97
N MET A 264 -8.31 -11.03 12.93
CA MET A 264 -8.05 -11.45 11.54
C MET A 264 -7.82 -10.25 10.64
N THR A 265 -6.83 -10.37 9.77
CA THR A 265 -6.59 -9.39 8.69
C THR A 265 -7.46 -9.70 7.49
N SER A 266 -7.95 -8.68 6.78
CA SER A 266 -8.71 -8.76 5.54
C SER A 266 -9.97 -9.64 5.61
N VAL A 267 -11.09 -9.03 5.96
CA VAL A 267 -12.41 -9.67 5.84
C VAL A 267 -12.84 -9.65 4.38
N ALA A 268 -13.10 -10.81 3.79
CA ALA A 268 -13.59 -10.85 2.41
C ALA A 268 -15.00 -10.25 2.29
N PRO A 269 -15.36 -9.60 1.18
CA PRO A 269 -16.70 -9.04 0.98
C PRO A 269 -17.84 -10.06 1.19
N THR A 270 -17.60 -11.33 0.83
CA THR A 270 -18.54 -12.44 1.01
C THR A 270 -18.79 -12.81 2.47
N GLU A 271 -17.87 -12.47 3.38
CA GLU A 271 -17.92 -12.80 4.81
C GLU A 271 -18.37 -11.61 5.67
N LEU A 272 -18.42 -10.41 5.09
CA LEU A 272 -18.66 -9.15 5.82
C LEU A 272 -19.99 -9.16 6.57
N GLU A 273 -21.09 -9.59 5.93
CA GLU A 273 -22.40 -9.68 6.55
C GLU A 273 -22.39 -10.61 7.78
N SER A 274 -21.71 -11.76 7.67
CA SER A 274 -21.58 -12.72 8.77
C SER A 274 -20.73 -12.17 9.92
N ALA A 275 -19.67 -11.44 9.61
CA ALA A 275 -18.82 -10.79 10.62
C ALA A 275 -19.59 -9.71 11.39
N LEU A 276 -20.33 -8.84 10.67
CA LEU A 276 -21.15 -7.76 11.25
C LEU A 276 -22.30 -8.27 12.11
N ALA A 277 -22.82 -9.48 11.84
CA ALA A 277 -23.91 -10.10 12.60
C ALA A 277 -23.44 -10.66 13.97
N ASP A 278 -22.13 -10.87 14.17
CA ASP A 278 -21.60 -11.42 15.41
C ASP A 278 -21.33 -10.30 16.44
N LYS A 279 -22.07 -10.34 17.56
CA LYS A 279 -22.00 -9.33 18.63
C LYS A 279 -20.67 -9.32 19.43
N ASN A 280 -19.85 -10.37 19.29
CA ASN A 280 -18.58 -10.51 19.98
C ASN A 280 -17.40 -10.00 19.14
N ILE A 281 -17.68 -9.59 17.90
CA ILE A 281 -16.67 -9.16 16.92
C ILE A 281 -16.91 -7.69 16.57
N THR A 282 -15.84 -6.92 16.56
CA THR A 282 -15.79 -5.59 15.95
C THR A 282 -15.21 -5.71 14.55
N VAL A 283 -15.89 -5.08 13.59
CA VAL A 283 -15.43 -4.97 12.20
C VAL A 283 -15.04 -3.51 11.95
N TYR A 284 -13.80 -3.30 11.55
CA TYR A 284 -13.29 -1.98 11.21
C TYR A 284 -12.96 -1.92 9.72
N ASP A 285 -13.70 -1.09 8.99
CA ASP A 285 -13.56 -0.83 7.55
C ASP A 285 -12.86 0.53 7.34
N PHE A 286 -11.87 0.59 6.46
CA PHE A 286 -11.07 1.78 6.23
C PHE A 286 -10.63 1.93 4.76
N ASN A 287 -10.47 3.17 4.32
CA ASN A 287 -9.89 3.46 3.01
C ASN A 287 -8.38 3.21 3.05
N THR A 288 -7.85 2.64 1.96
CA THR A 288 -6.42 2.37 1.84
C THR A 288 -5.71 3.36 0.91
N ALA A 289 -4.39 3.44 1.03
CA ALA A 289 -3.53 4.14 0.08
C ALA A 289 -3.30 3.36 -1.22
N GLN A 290 -3.92 2.18 -1.36
CA GLN A 290 -3.81 1.37 -2.58
C GLN A 290 -4.75 1.90 -3.65
N MET A 291 -4.20 2.25 -4.80
CA MET A 291 -4.94 2.71 -5.97
C MET A 291 -4.80 1.72 -7.13
N TYR A 292 -5.94 1.36 -7.75
CA TYR A 292 -5.94 0.73 -9.06
C TYR A 292 -5.85 1.78 -10.15
N TYR A 293 -5.11 1.46 -11.21
CA TYR A 293 -4.96 2.36 -12.36
C TYR A 293 -4.79 1.59 -13.68
N PHE A 294 -5.10 2.29 -14.77
CA PHE A 294 -4.81 1.88 -16.13
C PHE A 294 -3.59 2.67 -16.62
N ALA A 295 -2.56 1.99 -17.10
CA ALA A 295 -1.34 2.60 -17.63
C ALA A 295 -1.27 2.41 -19.13
N PHE A 296 -0.91 3.46 -19.88
CA PHE A 296 -0.58 3.39 -21.29
C PHE A 296 0.94 3.32 -21.44
N ASN A 297 1.43 2.36 -22.21
CA ASN A 297 2.84 2.34 -22.57
C ASN A 297 3.13 3.47 -23.57
N ASN A 298 3.94 4.44 -23.16
CA ASN A 298 4.27 5.61 -23.98
C ASN A 298 5.33 5.34 -25.05
N THR A 299 5.75 4.08 -25.22
CA THR A 299 6.74 3.67 -26.22
C THR A 299 6.24 2.58 -27.16
N ASN A 300 5.04 2.04 -26.93
CA ASN A 300 4.48 0.94 -27.71
C ASN A 300 2.95 1.01 -27.80
N GLY A 301 2.43 0.65 -28.96
CA GLY A 301 1.00 0.60 -29.24
C GLY A 301 0.41 1.94 -29.71
N PRO A 302 -0.87 1.93 -30.14
CA PRO A 302 -1.52 3.09 -30.76
C PRO A 302 -1.72 4.25 -29.78
N ALA A 303 -1.82 3.98 -28.48
CA ALA A 303 -1.99 5.01 -27.47
C ALA A 303 -0.66 5.74 -27.11
N ALA A 304 0.49 5.24 -27.54
CA ALA A 304 1.78 5.87 -27.25
C ALA A 304 1.85 7.30 -27.81
N ASP A 305 1.43 7.48 -29.07
CA ASP A 305 1.51 8.75 -29.78
C ASP A 305 0.16 9.48 -29.88
N ASP A 306 -0.96 8.85 -29.45
CA ASP A 306 -2.29 9.42 -29.64
C ASP A 306 -2.99 9.77 -28.30
N LEU A 307 -2.85 11.04 -27.92
CA LEU A 307 -3.51 11.59 -26.73
C LEU A 307 -5.05 11.46 -26.80
N LYS A 308 -5.65 11.59 -27.99
CA LYS A 308 -7.11 11.49 -28.15
C LYS A 308 -7.61 10.09 -27.82
N LEU A 309 -6.83 9.04 -28.17
CA LEU A 309 -7.18 7.67 -27.81
C LEU A 309 -7.13 7.48 -26.28
N ARG A 310 -6.08 7.99 -25.60
CA ARG A 310 -5.98 7.95 -24.14
C ARG A 310 -7.15 8.67 -23.46
N GLN A 311 -7.47 9.88 -23.93
CA GLN A 311 -8.60 10.67 -23.42
C GLN A 311 -9.95 9.99 -23.70
N ALA A 312 -10.15 9.42 -24.89
CA ALA A 312 -11.39 8.72 -25.23
C ALA A 312 -11.63 7.51 -24.30
N ILE A 313 -10.57 6.77 -23.97
CA ILE A 313 -10.63 5.66 -22.99
C ILE A 313 -10.96 6.20 -21.58
N ALA A 314 -10.31 7.30 -21.14
CA ALA A 314 -10.60 7.93 -19.86
C ALA A 314 -12.07 8.33 -19.75
N TYR A 315 -12.64 9.00 -20.77
CA TYR A 315 -14.05 9.37 -20.79
C TYR A 315 -15.01 8.18 -20.88
N ALA A 316 -14.58 7.04 -21.41
CA ALA A 316 -15.40 5.84 -21.51
C ALA A 316 -15.55 5.08 -20.20
N ILE A 317 -14.61 5.23 -19.25
CA ILE A 317 -14.57 4.46 -18.01
C ILE A 317 -15.45 5.09 -16.93
N ASN A 318 -16.53 4.40 -16.55
CA ASN A 318 -17.32 4.69 -15.36
C ASN A 318 -16.70 3.95 -14.17
N LYS A 319 -16.03 4.68 -13.30
CA LYS A 319 -15.28 4.15 -12.15
C LYS A 319 -16.22 3.54 -11.09
N ASP A 320 -17.43 4.11 -10.90
CA ASP A 320 -18.41 3.61 -9.94
C ASP A 320 -18.88 2.18 -10.31
N VAL A 321 -19.10 1.94 -11.61
CA VAL A 321 -19.45 0.59 -12.10
C VAL A 321 -18.25 -0.36 -11.94
N LEU A 322 -17.04 0.15 -12.06
CA LEU A 322 -15.83 -0.64 -12.01
C LEU A 322 -15.62 -1.24 -10.61
N TYR A 323 -15.57 -0.39 -9.56
CA TYR A 323 -15.34 -0.90 -8.21
C TYR A 323 -16.56 -1.65 -7.64
N ALA A 324 -17.78 -1.28 -8.04
CA ALA A 324 -18.95 -2.06 -7.68
C ALA A 324 -18.91 -3.50 -8.25
N ALA A 325 -18.34 -3.68 -9.45
CA ALA A 325 -18.19 -4.99 -10.08
C ALA A 325 -17.16 -5.88 -9.35
N THR A 326 -16.13 -5.31 -8.73
CA THR A 326 -15.16 -6.05 -7.91
C THR A 326 -15.66 -6.37 -6.51
N GLY A 327 -16.80 -5.78 -6.11
CA GLY A 327 -17.39 -5.97 -4.77
C GLY A 327 -16.84 -5.03 -3.70
N ASP A 328 -15.94 -4.12 -4.06
CA ASP A 328 -15.40 -3.09 -3.14
C ASP A 328 -16.37 -1.90 -3.07
N THR A 329 -17.47 -2.07 -2.33
CA THR A 329 -18.54 -1.06 -2.22
C THR A 329 -18.14 0.17 -1.40
N GLY A 330 -17.03 0.12 -0.69
CA GLY A 330 -16.45 1.24 0.08
C GLY A 330 -15.43 2.05 -0.70
N ALA A 331 -15.00 1.57 -1.86
CA ALA A 331 -13.99 2.22 -2.69
C ALA A 331 -14.37 3.66 -3.08
N THR A 332 -13.36 4.48 -3.33
CA THR A 332 -13.52 5.87 -3.74
C THR A 332 -12.85 6.10 -5.09
N ALA A 333 -13.57 6.71 -6.04
CA ALA A 333 -13.02 7.04 -7.36
C ALA A 333 -11.77 7.93 -7.24
N ALA A 334 -10.70 7.58 -7.93
CA ALA A 334 -9.48 8.36 -7.99
C ALA A 334 -9.49 9.30 -9.22
N ASN A 335 -9.19 10.60 -9.02
CA ASN A 335 -9.18 11.60 -10.09
C ASN A 335 -7.77 12.05 -10.49
N THR A 336 -6.78 11.79 -9.65
CA THR A 336 -5.37 12.06 -9.91
C THR A 336 -4.54 10.80 -9.70
N PHE A 337 -3.42 10.69 -10.41
CA PHE A 337 -2.41 9.65 -10.16
C PHE A 337 -1.50 10.08 -9.01
N TRP A 338 -2.10 10.37 -7.84
CA TRP A 338 -1.45 10.81 -6.61
C TRP A 338 -2.21 10.26 -5.41
N GLY A 339 -1.53 9.98 -4.29
CA GLY A 339 -2.19 9.52 -3.08
C GLY A 339 -2.94 10.66 -2.38
N TRP A 340 -4.23 10.47 -2.07
CA TRP A 340 -5.04 11.45 -1.34
C TRP A 340 -4.45 11.87 0.02
N HIS A 341 -3.60 11.03 0.60
CA HIS A 341 -2.92 11.21 1.90
C HIS A 341 -1.59 11.97 1.78
N MET A 342 -1.06 12.14 0.57
CA MET A 342 0.19 12.85 0.32
C MET A 342 0.03 14.36 0.52
N LYS A 343 1.09 15.03 1.00
CA LYS A 343 1.06 16.44 1.39
C LYS A 343 0.66 17.38 0.25
N TYR A 344 1.13 17.12 -0.96
CA TYR A 344 0.87 17.96 -2.13
C TYR A 344 -0.16 17.35 -3.07
N TYR A 345 -1.10 16.57 -2.54
CA TYR A 345 -2.22 16.02 -3.31
C TYR A 345 -3.02 17.15 -3.98
N HIS A 346 -3.27 17.01 -5.28
CA HIS A 346 -4.04 17.91 -6.09
C HIS A 346 -4.98 17.10 -6.99
N ASP A 347 -6.27 17.44 -7.01
CA ASP A 347 -7.33 16.73 -7.76
C ASP A 347 -8.21 17.65 -8.62
N LYS A 348 -7.83 18.94 -8.73
CA LYS A 348 -8.56 19.95 -9.47
C LYS A 348 -7.78 20.33 -10.72
N PHE A 349 -8.22 19.86 -11.86
CA PHE A 349 -7.62 20.11 -13.16
C PHE A 349 -8.56 20.87 -14.06
N ASP A 350 -8.01 21.72 -14.96
CA ASP A 350 -8.80 22.42 -15.96
C ASP A 350 -9.42 21.47 -16.98
N LEU A 351 -8.71 20.39 -17.32
CA LEU A 351 -9.20 19.30 -18.14
C LEU A 351 -10.01 18.32 -17.31
N ASP A 352 -11.34 18.34 -17.46
CA ASP A 352 -12.21 17.36 -16.81
C ASP A 352 -12.23 16.05 -17.62
N LEU A 353 -11.64 14.98 -17.06
CA LEU A 353 -11.62 13.62 -17.58
C LEU A 353 -12.65 12.69 -16.93
N SER A 354 -13.68 13.23 -16.30
CA SER A 354 -14.78 12.46 -15.74
C SER A 354 -15.53 11.66 -16.80
N TYR A 355 -16.19 10.59 -16.40
CA TYR A 355 -16.98 9.73 -17.28
C TYR A 355 -17.93 10.55 -18.18
N ASN A 356 -17.71 10.48 -19.48
CA ASN A 356 -18.49 11.17 -20.51
C ASN A 356 -18.46 10.38 -21.83
N PRO A 357 -19.35 9.38 -21.98
CA PRO A 357 -19.35 8.51 -23.16
C PRO A 357 -19.66 9.24 -24.47
N ASP A 358 -20.33 10.37 -24.44
CA ASP A 358 -20.61 11.14 -25.66
C ASP A 358 -19.35 11.87 -26.15
N LYS A 359 -18.56 12.44 -25.23
CA LYS A 359 -17.25 13.04 -25.56
C LYS A 359 -16.26 11.97 -26.03
N ALA A 360 -16.30 10.76 -25.44
CA ALA A 360 -15.52 9.61 -25.91
C ALA A 360 -15.87 9.28 -27.39
N LYS A 361 -17.17 9.20 -27.73
CA LYS A 361 -17.62 8.94 -29.11
C LYS A 361 -17.22 10.03 -30.10
N GLU A 362 -17.16 11.28 -29.67
CA GLU A 362 -16.68 12.41 -30.50
C GLU A 362 -15.21 12.22 -30.85
N LEU A 363 -14.36 11.92 -29.83
CA LEU A 363 -12.93 11.66 -30.06
C LEU A 363 -12.70 10.43 -30.94
N VAL A 364 -13.48 9.35 -30.74
CA VAL A 364 -13.39 8.13 -31.55
C VAL A 364 -13.67 8.41 -33.05
N LYS A 365 -14.60 9.31 -33.38
CA LYS A 365 -14.85 9.72 -34.77
C LYS A 365 -13.63 10.40 -35.42
N GLU A 366 -12.84 11.12 -34.61
CA GLU A 366 -11.63 11.79 -35.09
C GLU A 366 -10.44 10.82 -35.24
N LEU A 367 -10.40 9.71 -34.45
CA LEU A 367 -9.37 8.68 -34.53
C LEU A 367 -9.45 7.78 -35.77
N GLY A 368 -10.61 7.71 -36.42
CA GLY A 368 -10.82 6.86 -37.60
C GLY A 368 -10.70 5.37 -37.25
N ASN A 369 -9.73 4.68 -37.86
CA ASN A 369 -9.54 3.23 -37.65
C ASN A 369 -8.54 2.89 -36.49
N ASN A 370 -7.98 3.89 -35.82
CA ASN A 370 -6.99 3.68 -34.75
C ASN A 370 -7.67 3.58 -33.38
N THR A 371 -8.55 2.59 -33.21
CA THR A 371 -9.39 2.43 -32.02
C THR A 371 -9.27 1.05 -31.37
N THR A 372 -8.26 0.27 -31.74
CA THR A 372 -7.98 -1.04 -31.10
C THR A 372 -6.76 -0.90 -30.20
N LEU A 373 -6.83 -1.41 -28.96
CA LEU A 373 -5.75 -1.39 -27.96
C LEU A 373 -5.67 -2.73 -27.23
N HIS A 374 -4.46 -3.24 -27.05
CA HIS A 374 -4.19 -4.42 -26.24
C HIS A 374 -4.03 -4.05 -24.76
N LEU A 375 -4.78 -4.73 -23.91
CA LEU A 375 -4.76 -4.57 -22.44
C LEU A 375 -4.19 -5.82 -21.78
N MET A 376 -2.96 -5.72 -21.30
CA MET A 376 -2.32 -6.78 -20.52
C MET A 376 -2.94 -6.90 -19.13
N VAL A 377 -3.32 -8.10 -18.74
CA VAL A 377 -3.99 -8.41 -17.46
C VAL A 377 -3.28 -9.55 -16.75
N ASN A 378 -2.88 -9.33 -15.49
CA ASN A 378 -2.34 -10.37 -14.64
C ASN A 378 -3.47 -11.27 -14.10
N THR A 379 -3.47 -12.55 -14.50
CA THR A 379 -4.48 -13.54 -14.11
C THR A 379 -4.41 -13.97 -12.65
N GLY A 380 -3.33 -13.62 -11.93
CA GLY A 380 -3.16 -13.88 -10.50
C GLY A 380 -4.12 -13.11 -9.59
N SER A 381 -4.87 -12.14 -10.13
CA SER A 381 -5.88 -11.35 -9.40
C SER A 381 -7.24 -11.42 -10.09
N SER A 382 -8.29 -11.80 -9.33
CA SER A 382 -9.68 -11.79 -9.81
C SER A 382 -10.12 -10.38 -10.21
N ASP A 383 -9.68 -9.36 -9.45
CA ASP A 383 -10.11 -7.99 -9.62
C ASP A 383 -9.64 -7.41 -10.96
N TYR A 384 -8.39 -7.69 -11.36
CA TYR A 384 -7.90 -7.28 -12.67
C TYR A 384 -8.73 -7.88 -13.82
N ASN A 385 -9.12 -9.16 -13.69
CA ASN A 385 -9.94 -9.82 -14.72
C ASN A 385 -11.35 -9.21 -14.80
N ILE A 386 -11.96 -8.91 -13.65
CA ILE A 386 -13.27 -8.26 -13.58
C ILE A 386 -13.20 -6.86 -14.18
N MET A 387 -12.23 -6.05 -13.73
CA MET A 387 -12.02 -4.69 -14.24
C MET A 387 -11.78 -4.66 -15.74
N ALA A 388 -10.95 -5.56 -16.26
CA ALA A 388 -10.64 -5.62 -17.68
C ALA A 388 -11.91 -5.88 -18.53
N GLN A 389 -12.77 -6.80 -18.09
CA GLN A 389 -14.03 -7.10 -18.78
C GLN A 389 -14.99 -5.91 -18.76
N VAL A 390 -15.09 -5.20 -17.62
CA VAL A 390 -15.93 -4.00 -17.49
C VAL A 390 -15.39 -2.89 -18.40
N ILE A 391 -14.09 -2.61 -18.38
CA ILE A 391 -13.45 -1.60 -19.23
C ILE A 391 -13.63 -1.95 -20.72
N GLN A 392 -13.43 -3.21 -21.10
CA GLN A 392 -13.64 -3.69 -22.46
C GLN A 392 -15.05 -3.38 -22.95
N GLU A 393 -16.08 -3.68 -22.13
CA GLU A 393 -17.47 -3.41 -22.51
C GLU A 393 -17.78 -1.92 -22.59
N GLN A 394 -17.30 -1.11 -21.62
CA GLN A 394 -17.49 0.34 -21.63
C GLN A 394 -16.82 1.00 -22.84
N CYS A 395 -15.61 0.60 -23.18
CA CYS A 395 -14.89 1.05 -24.38
C CYS A 395 -15.61 0.63 -25.67
N ARG A 396 -16.13 -0.61 -25.74
CA ARG A 396 -16.91 -1.10 -26.88
C ARG A 396 -18.15 -0.23 -27.15
N GLN A 397 -18.83 0.25 -26.12
CA GLN A 397 -20.03 1.11 -26.25
C GLN A 397 -19.74 2.47 -26.90
N VAL A 398 -18.50 2.91 -26.88
CA VAL A 398 -18.06 4.16 -27.51
C VAL A 398 -17.32 3.94 -28.83
N GLY A 399 -17.09 2.68 -29.24
CA GLY A 399 -16.44 2.31 -30.50
C GLY A 399 -14.93 2.07 -30.38
N ILE A 400 -14.43 1.79 -29.18
CA ILE A 400 -13.04 1.39 -28.93
C ILE A 400 -13.03 -0.12 -28.68
N GLU A 401 -12.13 -0.85 -29.34
CA GLU A 401 -11.90 -2.26 -29.16
C GLU A 401 -10.74 -2.50 -28.19
N ILE A 402 -11.00 -3.10 -27.04
CA ILE A 402 -9.96 -3.55 -26.10
C ILE A 402 -9.78 -5.06 -26.25
N ILE A 403 -8.57 -5.49 -26.60
CA ILE A 403 -8.17 -6.90 -26.64
C ILE A 403 -7.47 -7.23 -25.34
N ILE A 404 -8.04 -8.16 -24.55
CA ILE A 404 -7.48 -8.56 -23.27
C ILE A 404 -6.43 -9.64 -23.50
N ASP A 405 -5.18 -9.34 -23.11
CA ASP A 405 -4.03 -10.25 -23.14
C ASP A 405 -3.78 -10.77 -21.71
N GLU A 406 -4.22 -12.00 -21.46
CA GLU A 406 -4.04 -12.64 -20.16
C GLU A 406 -2.62 -13.19 -19.99
N VAL A 407 -1.95 -12.81 -18.90
CA VAL A 407 -0.61 -13.27 -18.53
C VAL A 407 -0.56 -13.66 -17.06
N ASP A 408 0.33 -14.55 -16.68
CA ASP A 408 0.62 -14.83 -15.28
C ASP A 408 1.45 -13.70 -14.64
N SER A 409 1.64 -13.74 -13.32
CA SER A 409 2.38 -12.70 -12.59
C SER A 409 3.84 -12.55 -13.04
N ALA A 410 4.48 -13.64 -13.45
CA ALA A 410 5.85 -13.61 -13.96
C ALA A 410 5.89 -12.95 -15.35
N GLY A 411 4.94 -13.30 -16.22
CA GLY A 411 4.76 -12.68 -17.54
C GLY A 411 4.42 -11.20 -17.43
N ALA A 412 3.51 -10.81 -16.55
CA ALA A 412 3.18 -9.40 -16.31
C ALA A 412 4.42 -8.60 -15.85
N THR A 413 5.22 -9.15 -14.96
CA THR A 413 6.47 -8.55 -14.51
C THR A 413 7.49 -8.44 -15.64
N ALA A 414 7.71 -9.52 -16.41
CA ALA A 414 8.68 -9.54 -17.50
C ALA A 414 8.32 -8.56 -18.62
N ASN A 415 7.04 -8.52 -19.01
CA ASN A 415 6.53 -7.71 -20.13
C ASN A 415 6.32 -6.23 -19.78
N SER A 416 6.44 -5.84 -18.49
CA SER A 416 6.30 -4.46 -18.05
C SER A 416 7.59 -3.81 -17.53
N LYS A 417 8.73 -4.50 -17.62
CA LYS A 417 10.04 -3.94 -17.25
C LYS A 417 10.48 -2.87 -18.24
N TYR A 418 10.96 -1.76 -17.72
CA TYR A 418 11.59 -0.73 -18.55
C TYR A 418 12.65 -1.33 -19.50
N LYS A 419 12.74 -0.82 -20.71
CA LYS A 419 13.56 -1.32 -21.85
C LYS A 419 13.15 -2.65 -22.46
N SER A 420 12.35 -3.47 -21.82
CA SER A 420 11.84 -4.74 -22.36
C SER A 420 10.31 -4.81 -22.36
N ALA A 421 9.64 -3.70 -22.05
CA ALA A 421 8.19 -3.62 -22.03
C ALA A 421 7.60 -3.87 -23.43
N THR A 422 6.69 -4.83 -23.51
CA THR A 422 6.02 -5.23 -24.76
C THR A 422 4.51 -4.97 -24.73
N HIS A 423 3.93 -4.65 -23.57
CA HIS A 423 2.52 -4.30 -23.43
C HIS A 423 2.20 -2.98 -24.15
N GLU A 424 0.96 -2.81 -24.62
CA GLU A 424 0.44 -1.52 -25.10
C GLU A 424 -0.23 -0.74 -23.97
N SER A 425 -0.96 -1.45 -23.13
CA SER A 425 -1.55 -0.94 -21.89
C SER A 425 -1.64 -2.04 -20.83
N MET A 426 -1.82 -1.66 -19.55
CA MET A 426 -2.01 -2.64 -18.50
C MET A 426 -2.82 -2.10 -17.33
N LEU A 427 -3.51 -3.00 -16.61
CA LEU A 427 -4.04 -2.74 -15.28
C LEU A 427 -3.00 -3.07 -14.23
N TYR A 428 -2.87 -2.18 -13.26
CA TYR A 428 -1.98 -2.39 -12.12
C TYR A 428 -2.54 -1.71 -10.88
N SER A 429 -1.98 -2.04 -9.71
CA SER A 429 -2.26 -1.34 -8.46
C SER A 429 -0.97 -1.01 -7.73
N ILE A 430 -1.01 0.04 -6.95
CA ILE A 430 0.10 0.47 -6.13
C ILE A 430 -0.40 0.91 -4.76
N ASN A 431 0.29 0.52 -3.71
CA ASN A 431 0.16 1.11 -2.40
C ASN A 431 1.15 2.28 -2.32
N MET A 432 0.63 3.50 -2.19
CA MET A 432 1.42 4.72 -2.16
C MET A 432 1.90 5.01 -0.74
N ASN A 433 3.13 5.48 -0.62
CA ASN A 433 3.69 5.95 0.64
C ASN A 433 3.23 7.39 0.93
N ASP A 434 3.53 7.91 2.13
CA ASP A 434 3.03 9.20 2.59
C ASP A 434 3.79 10.42 2.05
N TRP A 435 4.91 10.21 1.39
CA TRP A 435 5.77 11.29 0.90
C TRP A 435 5.74 11.41 -0.63
N ASP A 436 5.71 12.65 -1.11
CA ASP A 436 5.48 12.95 -2.53
C ASP A 436 6.63 12.49 -3.44
N SER A 437 7.86 12.44 -2.95
CA SER A 437 8.98 11.89 -3.74
C SER A 437 8.88 10.38 -3.98
N ASP A 438 7.97 9.65 -3.33
CA ASP A 438 7.67 8.25 -3.67
C ASP A 438 7.18 8.13 -5.12
N MET A 439 6.63 9.18 -5.68
CA MET A 439 6.23 9.23 -7.09
C MET A 439 7.43 9.04 -8.03
N ALA A 440 8.66 9.33 -7.59
CA ALA A 440 9.85 8.98 -8.36
C ALA A 440 9.96 7.46 -8.60
N ARG A 441 9.54 6.64 -7.65
CA ARG A 441 9.46 5.18 -7.82
C ARG A 441 8.53 4.79 -8.95
N LEU A 442 7.44 5.53 -9.17
CA LEU A 442 6.40 5.25 -10.16
C LEU A 442 6.68 5.90 -11.51
N LEU A 443 7.33 7.06 -11.53
CA LEU A 443 7.45 7.91 -12.73
C LEU A 443 8.87 7.97 -13.31
N SER A 444 9.92 7.57 -12.54
CA SER A 444 11.29 7.60 -13.06
C SER A 444 11.50 6.62 -14.21
N VAL A 445 12.26 7.07 -15.20
CA VAL A 445 12.52 6.36 -16.47
C VAL A 445 13.02 4.92 -16.27
N ASN A 446 13.90 4.69 -15.30
CA ASN A 446 14.51 3.37 -15.08
C ASN A 446 13.75 2.49 -14.08
N SER A 447 12.63 2.96 -13.54
CA SER A 447 11.90 2.23 -12.51
C SER A 447 11.08 1.07 -13.10
N ASN A 448 11.19 -0.11 -12.50
CA ASN A 448 10.36 -1.27 -12.84
C ASN A 448 8.87 -1.08 -12.47
N THR A 449 8.55 -0.07 -11.69
CA THR A 449 7.17 0.29 -11.31
C THR A 449 6.56 1.37 -12.20
N ASN A 450 7.35 1.98 -13.08
CA ASN A 450 6.87 2.89 -14.14
C ASN A 450 6.16 2.07 -15.25
N LYS A 451 4.90 1.72 -15.00
CA LYS A 451 4.11 0.86 -15.91
C LYS A 451 3.65 1.57 -17.18
N ALA A 452 3.70 2.90 -17.20
CA ALA A 452 3.49 3.67 -18.43
C ALA A 452 4.74 3.75 -19.31
N VAL A 453 5.87 3.21 -18.87
CA VAL A 453 7.17 3.33 -19.58
C VAL A 453 7.46 4.80 -19.92
N LEU A 454 7.06 5.67 -18.99
CA LEU A 454 7.13 7.11 -19.19
C LEU A 454 8.60 7.56 -19.21
N ASN A 455 8.97 8.27 -20.29
CA ASN A 455 10.26 8.90 -20.47
C ASN A 455 10.04 10.36 -20.89
N ASN A 456 9.91 11.25 -19.91
CA ASN A 456 9.60 12.67 -20.13
C ASN A 456 10.56 13.53 -19.33
N ASP A 457 11.31 14.40 -20.00
CA ASP A 457 12.35 15.23 -19.38
C ASP A 457 11.76 16.18 -18.31
N ARG A 458 10.57 16.75 -18.53
CA ARG A 458 9.94 17.64 -17.56
C ARG A 458 9.47 16.90 -16.31
N VAL A 459 8.95 15.67 -16.47
CA VAL A 459 8.62 14.79 -15.33
C VAL A 459 9.88 14.53 -14.48
N THR A 460 10.99 14.19 -15.14
CA THR A 460 12.26 13.92 -14.46
C THR A 460 12.78 15.17 -13.74
N GLU A 461 12.71 16.32 -14.39
CA GLU A 461 13.11 17.60 -13.82
C GLU A 461 12.27 17.97 -12.58
N LEU A 462 10.93 17.88 -12.67
CA LEU A 462 10.03 18.22 -11.57
C LEU A 462 10.21 17.31 -10.35
N LEU A 463 10.40 16.00 -10.57
CA LEU A 463 10.73 15.06 -9.49
C LEU A 463 12.04 15.46 -8.79
N SER A 464 13.09 15.80 -9.55
CA SER A 464 14.39 16.22 -9.00
C SER A 464 14.27 17.53 -8.21
N LEU A 465 13.54 18.52 -8.73
CA LEU A 465 13.31 19.82 -8.07
C LEU A 465 12.55 19.64 -6.76
N GLY A 466 11.50 18.79 -6.75
CA GLY A 466 10.70 18.48 -5.56
C GLY A 466 11.51 17.80 -4.44
N CYS A 467 12.52 16.99 -4.81
CA CYS A 467 13.39 16.30 -3.86
C CYS A 467 14.54 17.16 -3.33
N SER A 468 14.90 18.28 -4.00
CA SER A 468 16.12 19.04 -3.71
C SER A 468 15.91 20.31 -2.88
N THR A 469 14.73 20.51 -2.32
CA THR A 469 14.41 21.68 -1.50
C THR A 469 13.43 21.37 -0.38
N THR A 470 13.57 22.06 0.75
CA THR A 470 12.61 22.05 1.86
C THR A 470 11.62 23.23 1.79
N ASP A 471 11.75 24.12 0.79
CA ASP A 471 10.82 25.22 0.56
C ASP A 471 9.45 24.66 0.12
N GLU A 472 8.50 24.63 1.05
CA GLU A 472 7.18 24.01 0.86
C GLU A 472 6.38 24.64 -0.28
N ALA A 473 6.51 25.95 -0.49
CA ALA A 473 5.79 26.63 -1.57
C ALA A 473 6.31 26.20 -2.95
N LYS A 474 7.63 26.07 -3.10
CA LYS A 474 8.22 25.57 -4.33
C LYS A 474 7.90 24.09 -4.56
N ARG A 475 7.95 23.27 -3.51
CA ARG A 475 7.56 21.86 -3.62
C ARG A 475 6.12 21.71 -4.08
N ALA A 476 5.20 22.48 -3.49
CA ALA A 476 3.80 22.50 -3.91
C ALA A 476 3.65 22.85 -5.40
N GLU A 477 4.35 23.90 -5.88
CA GLU A 477 4.35 24.32 -7.29
C GLU A 477 4.85 23.19 -8.21
N TYR A 478 5.96 22.54 -7.85
CA TYR A 478 6.55 21.48 -8.67
C TYR A 478 5.65 20.23 -8.73
N TYR A 479 5.07 19.82 -7.60
CA TYR A 479 4.20 18.65 -7.57
C TYR A 479 2.83 18.92 -8.18
N GLU A 480 2.29 20.14 -8.10
CA GLU A 480 1.06 20.53 -8.80
C GLU A 480 1.26 20.52 -10.32
N GLU A 481 2.37 21.09 -10.82
CA GLU A 481 2.72 21.03 -12.24
C GLU A 481 2.90 19.59 -12.71
N LEU A 482 3.58 18.75 -11.91
CA LEU A 482 3.81 17.34 -12.23
C LEU A 482 2.48 16.57 -12.34
N GLN A 483 1.57 16.76 -11.39
CA GLN A 483 0.26 16.12 -11.42
C GLN A 483 -0.57 16.57 -12.62
N THR A 484 -0.57 17.86 -12.93
CA THR A 484 -1.23 18.41 -14.11
C THR A 484 -0.66 17.82 -15.41
N LEU A 485 0.67 17.72 -15.50
CA LEU A 485 1.33 17.12 -16.66
C LEU A 485 0.94 15.65 -16.86
N ILE A 486 0.90 14.86 -15.80
CA ILE A 486 0.50 13.44 -15.84
C ILE A 486 -0.97 13.32 -16.24
N HIS A 487 -1.85 14.12 -15.64
CA HIS A 487 -3.28 14.13 -15.87
C HIS A 487 -3.64 14.53 -17.30
N ASP A 488 -3.18 15.69 -17.76
CA ASP A 488 -3.58 16.25 -19.05
C ASP A 488 -3.09 15.42 -20.25
N ASN A 489 -1.95 14.74 -20.07
CA ASN A 489 -1.45 13.81 -21.06
C ASN A 489 -2.05 12.39 -20.94
N CYS A 490 -2.87 12.12 -19.94
CA CYS A 490 -3.48 10.80 -19.70
C CYS A 490 -2.44 9.66 -19.74
N PHE A 491 -1.26 9.85 -19.14
CA PHE A 491 -0.26 8.77 -19.12
C PHE A 491 -0.75 7.60 -18.27
N TYR A 492 -1.55 7.91 -17.25
CA TYR A 492 -2.27 6.97 -16.40
C TYR A 492 -3.72 7.41 -16.29
N ILE A 493 -4.63 6.47 -16.23
CA ILE A 493 -6.01 6.71 -15.77
C ILE A 493 -6.11 6.15 -14.35
N PRO A 494 -6.16 7.00 -13.32
CA PRO A 494 -6.46 6.57 -11.96
C PRO A 494 -7.89 6.04 -11.93
N LEU A 495 -8.10 4.87 -11.31
CA LEU A 495 -9.42 4.23 -11.29
C LEU A 495 -10.10 4.47 -9.94
N TYR A 496 -9.62 3.83 -8.89
CA TYR A 496 -10.17 3.99 -7.56
C TYR A 496 -9.18 3.59 -6.46
N TYR A 497 -9.38 4.14 -5.27
CA TYR A 497 -8.73 3.70 -4.02
C TYR A 497 -9.57 2.59 -3.41
N THR A 498 -8.89 1.55 -2.91
CA THR A 498 -9.56 0.39 -2.31
C THR A 498 -9.92 0.63 -0.86
N THR A 499 -10.84 -0.18 -0.33
CA THR A 499 -10.98 -0.37 1.11
C THR A 499 -10.33 -1.67 1.57
N ASP A 500 -10.05 -1.78 2.86
CA ASP A 500 -9.71 -3.04 3.53
C ASP A 500 -10.44 -3.09 4.87
N THR A 501 -10.59 -4.28 5.42
CA THR A 501 -11.39 -4.52 6.61
C THR A 501 -10.66 -5.46 7.54
N VAL A 502 -10.52 -5.07 8.81
CA VAL A 502 -9.98 -5.89 9.90
C VAL A 502 -11.13 -6.27 10.84
N ALA A 503 -11.14 -7.51 11.31
CA ALA A 503 -12.09 -7.93 12.33
C ALA A 503 -11.38 -8.51 13.55
N TYR A 504 -11.88 -8.22 14.74
CA TYR A 504 -11.26 -8.62 16.01
C TYR A 504 -12.28 -8.79 17.13
N ALA A 505 -11.92 -9.55 18.15
CA ALA A 505 -12.74 -9.68 19.34
C ALA A 505 -12.89 -8.32 20.05
N ASN A 506 -14.09 -7.99 20.52
CA ASN A 506 -14.46 -6.65 21.01
C ASN A 506 -13.52 -6.04 22.04
N ASP A 507 -12.82 -6.86 22.84
CA ASP A 507 -11.95 -6.40 23.90
C ASP A 507 -10.47 -6.24 23.46
N VAL A 508 -10.15 -6.48 22.17
CA VAL A 508 -8.80 -6.28 21.61
C VAL A 508 -8.52 -4.79 21.45
N SER A 509 -7.34 -4.36 21.86
CA SER A 509 -6.87 -2.96 21.84
C SER A 509 -5.34 -2.88 21.67
N GLY A 510 -4.75 -1.69 21.70
CA GLY A 510 -3.30 -1.49 21.58
C GLY A 510 -2.76 -1.79 20.19
N MET A 511 -3.50 -1.47 19.14
CA MET A 511 -3.10 -1.67 17.74
C MET A 511 -3.25 -0.37 16.95
N ASN A 512 -2.46 -0.22 15.89
CA ASN A 512 -2.59 0.87 14.93
C ASN A 512 -2.95 0.30 13.55
N ILE A 513 -4.12 0.69 13.03
CA ILE A 513 -4.60 0.31 11.70
C ILE A 513 -4.33 1.46 10.75
N SER A 514 -3.37 1.27 9.85
CA SER A 514 -2.92 2.29 8.90
C SER A 514 -3.60 2.15 7.53
N TYR A 515 -3.97 3.28 6.93
CA TYR A 515 -4.44 3.34 5.54
C TYR A 515 -3.36 2.88 4.53
N SER A 516 -2.08 2.98 4.87
CA SER A 516 -0.99 2.40 4.07
C SER A 516 -0.90 0.88 4.16
N ARG A 517 -1.78 0.25 4.96
CA ARG A 517 -1.78 -1.19 5.29
C ARG A 517 -0.50 -1.63 6.03
N ASN A 518 0.26 -0.67 6.54
CA ASN A 518 1.40 -0.91 7.43
C ASN A 518 0.90 -0.91 8.89
N HIS A 519 0.07 -1.92 9.23
CA HIS A 519 -0.51 -2.01 10.57
C HIS A 519 0.54 -2.37 11.59
N ASP A 520 0.43 -1.76 12.77
CA ASP A 520 1.28 -2.09 13.92
C ASP A 520 0.47 -2.78 15.01
N TYR A 521 0.88 -3.99 15.35
CA TYR A 521 0.33 -4.82 16.41
C TYR A 521 1.29 -4.98 17.60
N SER A 522 2.32 -4.15 17.70
CA SER A 522 3.37 -4.26 18.71
C SER A 522 2.84 -4.20 20.14
N TYR A 523 1.77 -3.45 20.36
CA TYR A 523 1.16 -3.28 21.68
C TYR A 523 -0.21 -3.96 21.80
N ILE A 524 -0.57 -4.82 20.86
CA ILE A 524 -1.86 -5.51 20.88
C ILE A 524 -2.05 -6.26 22.20
N CYS A 525 -3.19 -6.04 22.83
CA CYS A 525 -3.55 -6.67 24.09
C CYS A 525 -5.06 -6.86 24.21
N MET A 526 -5.47 -7.67 25.19
CA MET A 526 -6.85 -7.94 25.52
C MET A 526 -6.97 -8.14 27.03
N PRO A 527 -7.89 -7.47 27.74
CA PRO A 527 -8.18 -7.73 29.15
C PRO A 527 -8.50 -9.20 29.42
N GLU A 528 -7.99 -9.75 30.50
CA GLU A 528 -8.37 -11.09 30.97
C GLU A 528 -9.75 -10.99 31.66
N LYS A 529 -10.71 -11.87 31.26
CA LYS A 529 -12.09 -11.89 31.79
C LYS A 529 -12.17 -12.60 33.13
#